data_5d5ca27f561ab6c8d8728e21b204b466
#
_entry.id   5d5ca27f561ab6c8d8728e21b204b466
#
_cell.length_a   1.000
_cell.length_b   1.000
_cell.length_c   1.000
_cell.angle_alpha   90.00
_cell.angle_beta   90.00
_cell.angle_gamma   90.00
#
_symmetry.space_group_name_H-M   'P 1'
#
loop_
_entity.id
_entity.type
_entity.pdbx_description
1 polymer ?
#
loop_
_entity_poly.entity_id
_entity_poly.type
_entity_poly.pdbx_seq_one_letter_code
_entity_poly.pdbx_strand_id
1 'polypeptide(L)'
;MQILFFRHSMTASNFEHRYLGCKTDEPLCPEGIAFAKKQAKQRSFPLPEQVFVSPMRRCRETASILFPNLEQQIHPDLRECDFGMFEGKNYRELSDCPEYQAWINSGGTLPFPDGESREQFLTRSCAAVSEIVQTCKSDRIAIVAHGGTMMAVFSACEVHQKSYFDWKIPHCEPFLCEVFRKNPLQLQWKERN
;
A
#
# COMPACT_ATOMS: atom_id res chain seq x y z
N MET A 1 -17.14 -8.33 -7.64
CA MET A 1 -16.61 -7.18 -6.87
C MET A 1 -15.32 -6.69 -7.51
N GLN A 2 -15.19 -5.40 -7.71
CA GLN A 2 -13.97 -4.75 -8.20
C GLN A 2 -13.30 -3.97 -7.07
N ILE A 3 -11.97 -3.99 -7.03
CA ILE A 3 -11.17 -3.26 -6.05
C ILE A 3 -10.21 -2.34 -6.80
N LEU A 4 -10.26 -1.06 -6.48
CA LEU A 4 -9.31 -0.06 -6.93
C LEU A 4 -8.28 0.16 -5.82
N PHE A 5 -7.09 -0.40 -5.97
CA PHE A 5 -5.99 -0.16 -5.03
C PHE A 5 -5.24 1.11 -5.42
N PHE A 6 -4.93 1.95 -4.42
CA PHE A 6 -4.13 3.16 -4.57
C PHE A 6 -3.02 3.19 -3.53
N ARG A 7 -1.80 3.41 -3.98
CA ARG A 7 -0.74 3.85 -3.09
C ARG A 7 -0.96 5.32 -2.75
N HIS A 8 -0.74 5.72 -1.49
CA HIS A 8 -0.78 7.12 -1.08
C HIS A 8 0.08 8.01 -1.99
N SER A 9 -0.21 9.31 -2.03
CA SER A 9 0.59 10.29 -2.77
C SER A 9 1.91 10.59 -2.05
N MET A 10 2.78 11.40 -2.67
CA MET A 10 4.13 11.60 -2.20
C MET A 10 4.20 12.39 -0.90
N THR A 11 5.14 12.00 -0.05
CA THR A 11 5.58 12.69 1.16
C THR A 11 7.02 13.18 0.97
N ALA A 12 7.55 14.01 1.88
CA ALA A 12 8.94 14.46 1.82
C ALA A 12 9.92 13.27 1.86
N SER A 13 9.68 12.29 2.74
CA SER A 13 10.50 11.09 2.87
C SER A 13 10.54 10.23 1.60
N ASN A 14 9.52 10.27 0.76
CA ASN A 14 9.54 9.53 -0.51
C ASN A 14 10.57 10.08 -1.49
N PHE A 15 10.79 11.41 -1.53
CA PHE A 15 11.83 12.02 -2.35
C PHE A 15 13.23 11.71 -1.86
N GLU A 16 13.37 11.47 -0.55
CA GLU A 16 14.64 11.09 0.08
C GLU A 16 14.88 9.57 0.10
N HIS A 17 13.96 8.79 -0.48
CA HIS A 17 13.99 7.32 -0.49
C HIS A 17 14.13 6.70 0.90
N ARG A 18 13.44 7.28 1.91
CA ARG A 18 13.45 6.78 3.28
C ARG A 18 12.49 5.61 3.45
N TYR A 19 12.83 4.69 4.34
CA TYR A 19 11.92 3.67 4.83
C TYR A 19 10.83 4.34 5.67
N LEU A 20 9.67 4.57 5.06
CA LEU A 20 8.53 5.25 5.67
C LEU A 20 7.45 4.21 6.02
N GLY A 21 7.55 3.65 7.19
CA GLY A 21 6.68 2.58 7.65
C GLY A 21 5.50 3.03 8.50
N CYS A 22 5.11 2.16 9.44
CA CYS A 22 3.95 2.41 10.28
C CYS A 22 4.25 3.25 11.54
N LYS A 23 5.51 3.42 11.91
CA LYS A 23 5.91 4.25 13.07
C LYS A 23 6.03 5.73 12.73
N THR A 24 6.09 6.08 11.44
CA THR A 24 6.23 7.47 10.98
C THR A 24 4.94 7.93 10.30
N ASP A 25 4.19 8.81 10.95
CA ASP A 25 2.91 9.31 10.43
C ASP A 25 3.06 10.67 9.76
N GLU A 26 3.77 10.70 8.65
CA GLU A 26 4.09 11.89 7.88
C GLU A 26 2.93 12.30 6.96
N PRO A 27 2.63 13.62 6.81
CA PRO A 27 1.64 14.13 5.88
C PRO A 27 2.14 14.08 4.42
N LEU A 28 1.25 14.34 3.48
CA LEU A 28 1.62 14.60 2.10
C LEU A 28 2.43 15.91 2.00
N CYS A 29 3.43 15.93 1.14
CA CYS A 29 4.13 17.17 0.79
C CYS A 29 3.31 18.00 -0.21
N PRO A 30 3.64 19.29 -0.43
CA PRO A 30 2.92 20.14 -1.39
C PRO A 30 2.82 19.54 -2.78
N GLU A 31 3.91 18.93 -3.27
CA GLU A 31 3.98 18.24 -4.57
C GLU A 31 3.05 17.02 -4.60
N GLY A 32 3.02 16.25 -3.50
CA GLY A 32 2.12 15.11 -3.33
C GLY A 32 0.65 15.52 -3.35
N ILE A 33 0.30 16.62 -2.68
CA ILE A 33 -1.06 17.18 -2.70
C ILE A 33 -1.43 17.62 -4.13
N ALA A 34 -0.53 18.34 -4.82
CA ALA A 34 -0.75 18.79 -6.19
C ALA A 34 -0.94 17.59 -7.14
N PHE A 35 -0.12 16.55 -6.99
CA PHE A 35 -0.21 15.34 -7.80
C PHE A 35 -1.52 14.59 -7.55
N ALA A 36 -1.92 14.38 -6.30
CA ALA A 36 -3.19 13.73 -5.98
C ALA A 36 -4.39 14.52 -6.54
N LYS A 37 -4.39 15.85 -6.45
CA LYS A 37 -5.42 16.72 -7.06
C LYS A 37 -5.48 16.58 -8.58
N LYS A 38 -4.32 16.46 -9.25
CA LYS A 38 -4.24 16.22 -10.69
C LYS A 38 -4.88 14.88 -11.05
N GLN A 39 -4.55 13.80 -10.33
CA GLN A 39 -5.11 12.47 -10.54
C GLN A 39 -6.63 12.46 -10.31
N ALA A 40 -7.11 13.13 -9.27
CA ALA A 40 -8.54 13.27 -8.99
C ALA A 40 -9.30 13.98 -10.14
N LYS A 41 -8.69 14.97 -10.78
CA LYS A 41 -9.28 15.69 -11.93
C LYS A 41 -9.29 14.84 -13.22
N GLN A 42 -8.21 14.12 -13.50
CA GLN A 42 -8.06 13.28 -14.70
C GLN A 42 -8.96 12.04 -14.67
N ARG A 43 -9.28 11.56 -13.52
CA ARG A 43 -10.24 10.48 -13.19
C ARG A 43 -10.43 9.45 -14.29
N SER A 44 -9.43 8.63 -14.51
CA SER A 44 -9.41 7.56 -15.52
C SER A 44 -9.86 6.20 -14.97
N PHE A 45 -10.66 6.19 -13.90
CA PHE A 45 -11.13 4.99 -13.23
C PHE A 45 -12.60 5.14 -12.80
N PRO A 46 -13.35 4.03 -12.70
CA PRO A 46 -14.72 4.05 -12.24
C PRO A 46 -14.80 4.48 -10.76
N LEU A 47 -15.88 5.22 -10.40
CA LEU A 47 -16.06 5.64 -9.02
C LEU A 47 -16.33 4.44 -8.10
N PRO A 48 -15.63 4.34 -6.97
CA PRO A 48 -15.96 3.37 -5.92
C PRO A 48 -17.21 3.83 -5.15
N GLU A 49 -17.91 2.89 -4.54
CA GLU A 49 -19.06 3.10 -3.67
C GLU A 49 -18.60 3.29 -2.21
N GLN A 50 -17.48 2.69 -1.83
CA GLN A 50 -16.88 2.77 -0.51
C GLN A 50 -15.38 2.89 -0.63
N VAL A 51 -14.73 3.51 0.38
CA VAL A 51 -13.28 3.63 0.45
C VAL A 51 -12.76 3.15 1.81
N PHE A 52 -11.87 2.17 1.76
CA PHE A 52 -11.11 1.66 2.90
C PHE A 52 -9.71 2.27 2.90
N VAL A 53 -9.23 2.68 4.06
CA VAL A 53 -8.02 3.50 4.14
C VAL A 53 -7.13 3.03 5.28
N SER A 54 -5.83 2.97 5.02
CA SER A 54 -4.81 2.84 6.07
C SER A 54 -4.97 3.97 7.12
N PRO A 55 -4.72 3.70 8.40
CA PRO A 55 -4.81 4.72 9.45
C PRO A 55 -3.81 5.87 9.27
N MET A 56 -2.74 5.66 8.48
CA MET A 56 -1.66 6.63 8.30
C MET A 56 -2.14 7.91 7.59
N ARG A 57 -1.69 9.06 8.08
CA ARG A 57 -2.10 10.39 7.64
C ARG A 57 -1.97 10.58 6.12
N ARG A 58 -0.85 10.17 5.52
CA ARG A 58 -0.63 10.23 4.07
C ARG A 58 -1.69 9.50 3.24
N CYS A 59 -2.20 8.35 3.74
CA CYS A 59 -3.28 7.61 3.06
C CYS A 59 -4.63 8.32 3.23
N ARG A 60 -4.93 8.82 4.42
CA ARG A 60 -6.17 9.54 4.72
C ARG A 60 -6.27 10.84 3.93
N GLU A 61 -5.18 11.61 3.84
CA GLU A 61 -5.10 12.83 3.02
C GLU A 61 -5.26 12.50 1.52
N THR A 62 -4.63 11.42 1.05
CA THR A 62 -4.80 10.95 -0.34
C THR A 62 -6.26 10.58 -0.61
N ALA A 63 -6.89 9.81 0.26
CA ALA A 63 -8.29 9.41 0.12
C ALA A 63 -9.24 10.61 0.13
N SER A 64 -9.01 11.60 1.00
CA SER A 64 -9.80 12.85 1.04
C SER A 64 -9.72 13.64 -0.27
N ILE A 65 -8.57 13.59 -0.95
CA ILE A 65 -8.40 14.28 -2.24
C ILE A 65 -9.03 13.48 -3.39
N LEU A 66 -8.84 12.16 -3.42
CA LEU A 66 -9.35 11.32 -4.51
C LEU A 66 -10.86 11.09 -4.41
N PHE A 67 -11.38 10.99 -3.19
CA PHE A 67 -12.77 10.60 -2.89
C PHE A 67 -13.43 11.54 -1.85
N PRO A 68 -13.55 12.86 -2.14
CA PRO A 68 -13.97 13.85 -1.14
C PRO A 68 -15.40 13.64 -0.62
N ASN A 69 -16.22 12.90 -1.36
CA ASN A 69 -17.64 12.68 -1.01
C ASN A 69 -17.90 11.30 -0.39
N LEU A 70 -16.85 10.50 -0.13
CA LEU A 70 -16.97 9.18 0.49
C LEU A 70 -16.41 9.21 1.92
N GLU A 71 -17.16 8.62 2.84
CA GLU A 71 -16.69 8.39 4.20
C GLU A 71 -15.55 7.36 4.19
N GLN A 72 -14.46 7.68 4.89
CA GLN A 72 -13.29 6.81 4.98
C GLN A 72 -13.51 5.73 6.05
N GLN A 73 -13.49 4.47 5.63
CA GLN A 73 -13.47 3.33 6.55
C GLN A 73 -12.03 2.97 6.87
N ILE A 74 -11.59 3.34 8.09
CA ILE A 74 -10.21 3.10 8.52
C ILE A 74 -10.04 1.64 8.90
N HIS A 75 -9.06 0.97 8.26
CA HIS A 75 -8.68 -0.40 8.62
C HIS A 75 -7.24 -0.41 9.17
N PRO A 76 -7.01 -0.76 10.44
CA PRO A 76 -5.71 -0.64 11.10
C PRO A 76 -4.62 -1.47 10.42
N ASP A 77 -4.98 -2.63 9.88
CA ASP A 77 -4.04 -3.57 9.27
C ASP A 77 -3.72 -3.27 7.79
N LEU A 78 -4.26 -2.19 7.24
CA LEU A 78 -3.78 -1.62 5.97
C LEU A 78 -2.54 -0.73 6.14
N ARG A 79 -2.00 -0.56 7.37
CA ARG A 79 -0.78 0.20 7.63
C ARG A 79 0.43 -0.39 6.89
N GLU A 80 1.44 0.44 6.65
CA GLU A 80 2.71 -0.02 6.04
C GLU A 80 3.49 -0.93 7.01
N CYS A 81 4.51 -1.57 6.52
CA CYS A 81 5.41 -2.41 7.28
C CYS A 81 6.04 -1.64 8.44
N ASP A 82 6.25 -2.30 9.57
CA ASP A 82 7.14 -1.83 10.62
C ASP A 82 8.58 -2.12 10.20
N PHE A 83 9.29 -1.09 9.73
CA PHE A 83 10.68 -1.21 9.30
C PHE A 83 11.69 -1.21 10.46
N GLY A 84 11.21 -1.20 11.71
CA GLY A 84 12.04 -1.30 12.90
C GLY A 84 13.19 -0.30 12.92
N MET A 85 14.41 -0.82 13.03
CA MET A 85 15.67 -0.03 13.05
C MET A 85 15.92 0.80 11.79
N PHE A 86 15.29 0.44 10.63
CA PHE A 86 15.47 1.15 9.37
C PHE A 86 14.50 2.31 9.19
N GLU A 87 13.47 2.41 10.05
CA GLU A 87 12.44 3.44 9.99
C GLU A 87 13.04 4.85 9.93
N GLY A 88 12.58 5.67 8.99
CA GLY A 88 13.02 7.05 8.79
C GLY A 88 14.40 7.24 8.17
N LYS A 89 15.15 6.16 7.91
CA LYS A 89 16.49 6.20 7.30
C LYS A 89 16.41 5.85 5.81
N ASN A 90 17.38 6.31 5.03
CA ASN A 90 17.54 5.90 3.64
C ASN A 90 18.72 4.93 3.47
N TYR A 91 18.84 4.38 2.27
CA TYR A 91 19.89 3.39 1.96
C TYR A 91 21.34 3.91 2.14
N ARG A 92 21.55 5.24 2.03
CA ARG A 92 22.88 5.85 2.25
C ARG A 92 23.23 5.90 3.73
N GLU A 93 22.26 6.30 4.56
CA GLU A 93 22.41 6.33 6.02
C GLU A 93 22.54 4.93 6.63
N LEU A 94 22.05 3.91 5.93
CA LEU A 94 22.14 2.51 6.33
C LEU A 94 23.33 1.76 5.72
N SER A 95 24.14 2.40 4.85
CA SER A 95 25.21 1.71 4.09
C SER A 95 26.20 0.97 4.98
N ASP A 96 26.55 1.53 6.12
CA ASP A 96 27.53 0.97 7.05
C ASP A 96 26.87 0.17 8.21
N CYS A 97 25.55 -0.02 8.16
CA CYS A 97 24.81 -0.78 9.18
C CYS A 97 24.91 -2.30 8.86
N PRO A 98 25.53 -3.12 9.74
CA PRO A 98 25.68 -4.55 9.52
C PRO A 98 24.36 -5.28 9.32
N GLU A 99 23.31 -4.90 10.08
CA GLU A 99 21.97 -5.48 10.01
C GLU A 99 21.33 -5.18 8.65
N TYR A 100 21.54 -3.98 8.12
CA TYR A 100 21.06 -3.60 6.79
C TYR A 100 21.77 -4.39 5.68
N GLN A 101 23.10 -4.55 5.77
CA GLN A 101 23.87 -5.38 4.83
C GLN A 101 23.41 -6.85 4.87
N ALA A 102 23.17 -7.40 6.07
CA ALA A 102 22.64 -8.75 6.22
C ALA A 102 21.26 -8.88 5.56
N TRP A 103 20.38 -7.87 5.77
CA TRP A 103 19.04 -7.84 5.20
C TRP A 103 19.09 -7.77 3.66
N ILE A 104 19.95 -6.92 3.07
CA ILE A 104 20.15 -6.83 1.61
C ILE A 104 20.66 -8.16 1.07
N ASN A 105 21.68 -8.75 1.70
CA ASN A 105 22.29 -10.01 1.27
C ASN A 105 21.32 -11.19 1.32
N SER A 106 20.30 -11.12 2.19
CA SER A 106 19.22 -12.11 2.23
C SER A 106 18.19 -11.94 1.12
N GLY A 107 18.30 -10.91 0.28
CA GLY A 107 17.24 -10.55 -0.68
C GLY A 107 15.96 -10.03 -0.01
N GLY A 108 16.08 -9.41 1.18
CA GLY A 108 14.96 -8.89 1.96
C GLY A 108 14.08 -9.97 2.59
N THR A 109 14.63 -11.16 2.86
CA THR A 109 13.90 -12.27 3.50
C THR A 109 14.03 -12.27 5.02
N LEU A 110 15.11 -11.69 5.56
CA LEU A 110 15.26 -11.53 7.00
C LEU A 110 14.21 -10.56 7.56
N PRO A 111 13.77 -10.72 8.82
CA PRO A 111 12.93 -9.74 9.48
C PRO A 111 13.65 -8.39 9.62
N PHE A 112 12.89 -7.31 9.65
CA PHE A 112 13.46 -6.00 10.02
C PHE A 112 13.85 -6.04 11.51
N PRO A 113 15.10 -5.66 11.87
CA PRO A 113 15.49 -5.59 13.27
C PRO A 113 14.54 -4.68 14.06
N ASP A 114 13.98 -5.16 15.16
CA ASP A 114 12.96 -4.49 15.97
C ASP A 114 11.66 -4.12 15.21
N GLY A 115 11.40 -4.80 14.09
CA GLY A 115 10.24 -4.57 13.23
C GLY A 115 9.49 -5.86 12.84
N GLU A 116 8.69 -5.77 11.79
CA GLU A 116 7.95 -6.92 11.28
C GLU A 116 8.83 -7.88 10.47
N SER A 117 8.54 -9.18 10.54
CA SER A 117 9.00 -10.12 9.53
C SER A 117 8.16 -9.99 8.25
N ARG A 118 8.74 -10.43 7.13
CA ARG A 118 8.03 -10.49 5.86
C ARG A 118 6.75 -11.32 5.95
N GLU A 119 6.79 -12.45 6.65
CA GLU A 119 5.65 -13.33 6.84
C GLU A 119 4.52 -12.67 7.64
N GLN A 120 4.86 -12.01 8.75
CA GLN A 120 3.89 -11.25 9.56
C GLN A 120 3.22 -10.17 8.73
N PHE A 121 4.01 -9.41 7.97
CA PHE A 121 3.52 -8.33 7.11
C PHE A 121 2.58 -8.85 6.02
N LEU A 122 2.97 -9.91 5.30
CA LEU A 122 2.14 -10.54 4.27
C LEU A 122 0.82 -11.05 4.86
N THR A 123 0.91 -11.81 5.94
CA THR A 123 -0.26 -12.42 6.60
C THR A 123 -1.27 -11.35 7.03
N ARG A 124 -0.79 -10.29 7.72
CA ARG A 124 -1.64 -9.19 8.17
C ARG A 124 -2.30 -8.43 7.01
N SER A 125 -1.51 -8.09 5.99
CA SER A 125 -2.00 -7.33 4.84
C SER A 125 -3.04 -8.10 4.04
N CYS A 126 -2.82 -9.41 3.82
CA CYS A 126 -3.77 -10.27 3.12
C CYS A 126 -5.04 -10.50 3.94
N ALA A 127 -4.91 -10.68 5.27
CA ALA A 127 -6.06 -10.82 6.16
C ALA A 127 -6.95 -9.58 6.13
N ALA A 128 -6.36 -8.38 6.17
CA ALA A 128 -7.10 -7.11 6.09
C ALA A 128 -7.93 -7.00 4.81
N VAL A 129 -7.33 -7.28 3.65
CA VAL A 129 -8.07 -7.22 2.38
C VAL A 129 -9.12 -8.34 2.29
N SER A 130 -8.82 -9.53 2.81
CA SER A 130 -9.78 -10.64 2.86
C SER A 130 -11.00 -10.31 3.72
N GLU A 131 -10.80 -9.68 4.89
CA GLU A 131 -11.89 -9.23 5.76
C GLU A 131 -12.76 -8.19 5.06
N ILE A 132 -12.15 -7.18 4.44
CA ILE A 132 -12.87 -6.16 3.67
C ILE A 132 -13.73 -6.81 2.57
N VAL A 133 -13.17 -7.74 1.80
CA VAL A 133 -13.87 -8.43 0.71
C VAL A 133 -15.03 -9.32 1.21
N GLN A 134 -14.87 -9.92 2.39
CA GLN A 134 -15.90 -10.79 2.97
C GLN A 134 -17.05 -10.00 3.60
N THR A 135 -16.77 -8.86 4.21
CA THR A 135 -17.74 -8.06 4.94
C THR A 135 -18.44 -7.00 4.09
N CYS A 136 -17.74 -6.48 3.07
CA CYS A 136 -18.28 -5.46 2.19
C CYS A 136 -19.29 -6.02 1.19
N LYS A 137 -20.43 -5.30 1.04
CA LYS A 137 -21.50 -5.67 0.11
C LYS A 137 -21.47 -4.89 -1.20
N SER A 138 -20.63 -3.87 -1.32
CA SER A 138 -20.50 -3.05 -2.53
C SER A 138 -19.83 -3.81 -3.67
N ASP A 139 -20.26 -3.52 -4.89
CA ASP A 139 -19.69 -4.14 -6.09
C ASP A 139 -18.34 -3.52 -6.48
N ARG A 140 -18.11 -2.27 -6.07
CA ARG A 140 -16.86 -1.56 -6.35
C ARG A 140 -16.39 -0.76 -5.15
N ILE A 141 -15.16 -1.05 -4.70
CA ILE A 141 -14.53 -0.38 -3.58
C ILE A 141 -13.18 0.20 -3.96
N ALA A 142 -12.69 1.17 -3.18
CA ALA A 142 -11.30 1.59 -3.23
C ALA A 142 -10.58 1.21 -1.93
N ILE A 143 -9.30 0.88 -2.04
CA ILE A 143 -8.38 0.67 -0.92
C ILE A 143 -7.21 1.62 -1.11
N VAL A 144 -7.02 2.55 -0.16
CA VAL A 144 -5.87 3.48 -0.16
C VAL A 144 -4.89 3.04 0.91
N ALA A 145 -3.74 2.55 0.47
CA ALA A 145 -2.72 1.96 1.34
C ALA A 145 -1.30 2.37 0.89
N HIS A 146 -0.33 1.50 1.04
CA HIS A 146 1.09 1.76 0.84
C HIS A 146 1.69 0.83 -0.21
N GLY A 147 2.90 1.18 -0.68
CA GLY A 147 3.61 0.38 -1.66
C GLY A 147 3.86 -1.04 -1.17
N GLY A 148 4.44 -1.18 0.01
CA GLY A 148 4.72 -2.50 0.60
C GLY A 148 3.46 -3.30 0.87
N THR A 149 2.40 -2.66 1.43
CA THR A 149 1.11 -3.32 1.68
C THR A 149 0.50 -3.89 0.39
N MET A 150 0.51 -3.11 -0.71
CA MET A 150 0.00 -3.58 -2.00
C MET A 150 0.87 -4.69 -2.59
N MET A 151 2.20 -4.56 -2.50
CA MET A 151 3.14 -5.60 -2.93
C MET A 151 2.90 -6.91 -2.16
N ALA A 152 2.65 -6.84 -0.85
CA ALA A 152 2.34 -8.00 -0.02
C ALA A 152 1.06 -8.70 -0.49
N VAL A 153 -0.01 -7.95 -0.66
CA VAL A 153 -1.32 -8.49 -1.11
C VAL A 153 -1.21 -9.09 -2.51
N PHE A 154 -0.59 -8.39 -3.46
CA PHE A 154 -0.50 -8.88 -4.83
C PHE A 154 0.42 -10.09 -4.98
N SER A 155 1.56 -10.13 -4.28
CA SER A 155 2.45 -11.29 -4.33
C SER A 155 1.82 -12.58 -3.78
N ALA A 156 0.87 -12.44 -2.84
CA ALA A 156 0.22 -13.59 -2.19
C ALA A 156 -1.15 -13.94 -2.79
N CYS A 157 -1.90 -12.95 -3.27
CA CYS A 157 -3.31 -13.13 -3.64
C CYS A 157 -3.59 -12.97 -5.15
N GLU A 158 -2.67 -12.45 -5.96
CA GLU A 158 -2.87 -12.27 -7.38
C GLU A 158 -2.68 -13.60 -8.14
N VAL A 159 -3.58 -13.90 -9.07
CA VAL A 159 -3.66 -15.22 -9.74
C VAL A 159 -2.44 -15.57 -10.61
N HIS A 160 -1.74 -14.58 -11.18
CA HIS A 160 -0.56 -14.79 -12.03
C HIS A 160 0.77 -14.76 -11.27
N GLN A 161 0.74 -14.61 -9.96
CA GLN A 161 1.86 -14.65 -9.01
C GLN A 161 3.19 -14.07 -9.53
N LYS A 162 3.44 -12.79 -9.24
CA LYS A 162 4.77 -12.18 -9.37
C LYS A 162 5.47 -12.17 -8.02
N SER A 163 6.81 -12.20 -8.04
CA SER A 163 7.60 -12.01 -6.80
C SER A 163 7.27 -10.67 -6.15
N TYR A 164 7.44 -10.58 -4.84
CA TYR A 164 7.12 -9.38 -4.05
C TYR A 164 7.73 -8.11 -4.66
N PHE A 165 9.01 -8.12 -5.03
CA PHE A 165 9.72 -6.96 -5.55
C PHE A 165 9.49 -6.68 -7.06
N ASP A 166 8.77 -7.57 -7.76
CA ASP A 166 8.44 -7.36 -9.18
C ASP A 166 7.23 -6.44 -9.37
N TRP A 167 6.49 -6.19 -8.30
CA TRP A 167 5.37 -5.26 -8.31
C TRP A 167 5.84 -3.82 -8.20
N LYS A 168 5.67 -3.04 -9.28
CA LYS A 168 5.94 -1.60 -9.30
C LYS A 168 4.65 -0.85 -9.01
N ILE A 169 4.57 -0.23 -7.84
CA ILE A 169 3.36 0.44 -7.35
C ILE A 169 3.57 1.96 -7.39
N PRO A 170 3.13 2.67 -8.45
CA PRO A 170 3.22 4.12 -8.52
C PRO A 170 2.27 4.81 -7.53
N HIS A 171 2.56 6.05 -7.18
CA HIS A 171 1.73 6.86 -6.30
C HIS A 171 0.43 7.27 -6.99
N CYS A 172 -0.70 7.23 -6.30
CA CYS A 172 -2.02 7.70 -6.75
C CYS A 172 -2.53 7.13 -8.06
N GLU A 173 -1.90 6.13 -8.62
CA GLU A 173 -2.42 5.43 -9.80
C GLU A 173 -3.24 4.23 -9.36
N PRO A 174 -4.43 4.02 -9.97
CA PRO A 174 -5.27 2.89 -9.59
C PRO A 174 -4.76 1.58 -10.17
N PHE A 175 -4.69 0.57 -9.34
CA PHE A 175 -4.61 -0.83 -9.72
C PHE A 175 -6.00 -1.43 -9.63
N LEU A 176 -6.63 -1.67 -10.77
CA LEU A 176 -7.93 -2.32 -10.81
C LEU A 176 -7.76 -3.83 -10.71
N CYS A 177 -8.35 -4.41 -9.69
CA CYS A 177 -8.42 -5.86 -9.50
C CYS A 177 -9.87 -6.32 -9.49
N GLU A 178 -10.14 -7.48 -10.05
CA GLU A 178 -11.38 -8.22 -9.82
C GLU A 178 -11.14 -9.28 -8.74
N VAL A 179 -12.11 -9.43 -7.84
CA VAL A 179 -12.12 -10.53 -6.87
C VAL A 179 -12.52 -11.80 -7.61
N PHE A 180 -11.52 -12.63 -7.89
CA PHE A 180 -11.71 -13.93 -8.55
C PHE A 180 -12.29 -14.97 -7.59
N ARG A 181 -11.82 -14.97 -6.34
CA ARG A 181 -12.31 -15.83 -5.25
C ARG A 181 -12.22 -15.09 -3.93
N LYS A 182 -13.24 -15.23 -3.07
CA LYS A 182 -13.27 -14.56 -1.75
C LYS A 182 -12.55 -15.34 -0.65
N ASN A 183 -12.57 -16.68 -0.71
CA ASN A 183 -11.95 -17.53 0.31
C ASN A 183 -11.37 -18.84 -0.31
N PRO A 184 -10.05 -19.08 -0.30
CA PRO A 184 -9.04 -18.06 -0.01
C PRO A 184 -9.11 -16.89 -1.00
N LEU A 185 -8.70 -15.69 -0.57
CA LEU A 185 -8.73 -14.50 -1.41
C LEU A 185 -7.84 -14.68 -2.64
N GLN A 186 -8.43 -14.51 -3.81
CA GLN A 186 -7.71 -14.44 -5.08
C GLN A 186 -8.16 -13.21 -5.87
N LEU A 187 -7.19 -12.44 -6.33
CA LEU A 187 -7.36 -11.20 -7.08
C LEU A 187 -6.83 -11.40 -8.50
N GLN A 188 -7.51 -10.82 -9.47
CA GLN A 188 -7.03 -10.74 -10.83
C GLN A 188 -6.81 -9.27 -11.21
N TRP A 189 -5.54 -8.90 -11.39
CA TRP A 189 -5.20 -7.56 -11.87
C TRP A 189 -5.62 -7.39 -13.33
N LYS A 190 -6.19 -6.23 -13.63
CA LYS A 190 -6.56 -5.83 -15.00
C LYS A 190 -5.57 -4.78 -15.48
N GLU A 191 -4.71 -5.15 -16.42
CA GLU A 191 -3.87 -4.17 -17.10
C GLU A 191 -4.73 -3.10 -17.76
N ARG A 192 -4.27 -1.86 -17.71
CA ARG A 192 -4.90 -0.78 -18.48
C ARG A 192 -4.53 -0.94 -19.93
N ASN A 193 -5.53 -1.09 -20.79
CA ASN A 193 -5.38 -0.93 -22.23
C ASN A 193 -5.10 0.54 -22.59
#